data_f80617fc12d20935571a4019682419b5
#
_entry.id   f80617fc12d20935571a4019682419b5
#
_cell.length_a   1.000
_cell.length_b   1.000
_cell.length_c   1.000
_cell.angle_alpha   90.00
_cell.angle_beta   90.00
_cell.angle_gamma   90.00
#
_symmetry.space_group_name_H-M   'P 1'
#
loop_
_entity.id
_entity.type
_entity.pdbx_description
1 polymer ?
#
loop_
_entity_poly.entity_id
_entity_poly.type
_entity_poly.pdbx_seq_one_letter_code
_entity_poly.pdbx_strand_id
1 'polypeptide(L)'
;IIKKNITLIDYENIREISGEGYRYLGFGRFAGIIGTYNTLNLYLKLNNKQQLPRAFEINNYEQVKKLISKQNFNKLKILLTGSGRASKGAIELLKHANIRHVSINNYLNNKYDEAVFCNISAKKHIERKDGNDSSYQDFILNPHEYNFKVKNYLLDTDIFIACHYWDPKFPKLFSPKQINEFKNLKIIGDVTCDINGSVPTTIKSTSISKPYYSINTDSMKEIELGNKGIAVMAVDNLPSELPRDASEEFGSSIISEILPYLID
;
A
#
# COMPACT_ATOMS: atom_id res chain seq x y z
N ILE A 1 7.21 -32.27 13.99
CA ILE A 1 8.24 -31.43 14.56
C ILE A 1 8.46 -31.80 16.01
N ILE A 2 7.49 -31.61 16.93
CA ILE A 2 7.62 -31.89 18.38
C ILE A 2 8.07 -33.34 18.66
N LYS A 3 7.43 -34.37 18.05
CA LYS A 3 7.77 -35.78 18.21
C LYS A 3 9.21 -36.14 17.78
N LYS A 4 9.84 -35.29 16.95
CA LYS A 4 11.19 -35.46 16.42
C LYS A 4 12.22 -34.57 17.11
N ASN A 5 11.81 -33.85 18.15
CA ASN A 5 12.65 -32.89 18.88
C ASN A 5 13.36 -31.86 17.95
N ILE A 6 12.62 -31.37 16.96
CA ILE A 6 13.12 -30.38 16.01
C ILE A 6 12.78 -28.99 16.53
N THR A 7 13.77 -28.09 16.58
CA THR A 7 13.55 -26.67 16.85
C THR A 7 13.03 -26.00 15.56
N LEU A 8 11.87 -25.37 15.65
CA LEU A 8 11.29 -24.56 14.58
C LEU A 8 11.30 -23.10 15.01
N ILE A 9 11.87 -22.25 14.17
CA ILE A 9 11.89 -20.81 14.37
C ILE A 9 11.03 -20.17 13.27
N ASP A 10 9.90 -19.60 13.68
CA ASP A 10 9.02 -18.87 12.78
C ASP A 10 9.55 -17.43 12.60
N TYR A 11 10.06 -17.11 11.41
CA TYR A 11 10.63 -15.80 11.11
C TYR A 11 9.62 -14.65 11.26
N GLU A 12 8.34 -14.89 11.11
CA GLU A 12 7.31 -13.88 11.30
C GLU A 12 7.15 -13.44 12.77
N ASN A 13 7.59 -14.27 13.69
CA ASN A 13 7.57 -13.98 15.12
C ASN A 13 8.89 -13.41 15.65
N ILE A 14 9.93 -13.30 14.82
CA ILE A 14 11.17 -12.64 15.20
C ILE A 14 10.94 -11.13 15.23
N ARG A 15 11.04 -10.55 16.44
CA ARG A 15 10.76 -9.15 16.70
C ARG A 15 11.91 -8.47 17.42
N GLU A 16 12.01 -7.17 17.25
CA GLU A 16 12.93 -6.34 18.01
C GLU A 16 12.58 -6.39 19.50
N ILE A 17 13.60 -6.63 20.35
CA ILE A 17 13.44 -6.73 21.80
C ILE A 17 13.29 -5.34 22.43
N SER A 18 13.99 -4.34 21.87
CA SER A 18 13.95 -2.96 22.32
C SER A 18 13.08 -2.13 21.42
N GLY A 19 11.87 -1.74 21.84
CA GLY A 19 11.03 -0.84 21.09
C GLY A 19 9.61 -1.29 20.86
N GLU A 20 9.04 -0.92 19.72
CA GLU A 20 7.64 -1.18 19.38
C GLU A 20 7.36 -2.62 18.87
N GLY A 21 8.31 -3.54 18.99
CA GLY A 21 8.17 -4.95 18.61
C GLY A 21 7.99 -5.18 17.11
N TYR A 22 8.62 -4.38 16.28
CA TYR A 22 8.58 -4.55 14.82
C TYR A 22 9.19 -5.88 14.39
N ARG A 23 8.61 -6.51 13.37
CA ARG A 23 9.19 -7.71 12.76
C ARG A 23 10.52 -7.36 12.10
N TYR A 24 11.56 -8.15 12.37
CA TYR A 24 12.85 -8.01 11.69
C TYR A 24 12.75 -8.36 10.21
N LEU A 25 12.09 -9.44 9.87
CA LEU A 25 12.02 -9.99 8.54
C LEU A 25 10.66 -9.75 7.89
N GLY A 26 10.64 -9.64 6.58
CA GLY A 26 9.42 -9.60 5.79
C GLY A 26 9.59 -8.93 4.44
N PHE A 27 8.74 -9.28 3.52
CA PHE A 27 8.74 -8.85 2.12
C PHE A 27 8.02 -7.51 1.87
N GLY A 28 7.69 -6.76 2.94
CA GLY A 28 6.85 -5.56 2.84
C GLY A 28 7.38 -4.49 1.88
N ARG A 29 8.71 -4.28 1.80
CA ARG A 29 9.28 -3.31 0.86
C ARG A 29 8.91 -3.66 -0.58
N PHE A 30 9.09 -4.92 -1.00
CA PHE A 30 8.71 -5.37 -2.34
C PHE A 30 7.19 -5.39 -2.56
N ALA A 31 6.39 -5.65 -1.53
CA ALA A 31 4.95 -5.48 -1.63
C ALA A 31 4.59 -4.02 -2.01
N GLY A 32 5.21 -3.04 -1.36
CA GLY A 32 5.03 -1.62 -1.67
C GLY A 32 5.50 -1.24 -3.07
N ILE A 33 6.68 -1.70 -3.47
CA ILE A 33 7.25 -1.46 -4.81
C ILE A 33 6.30 -2.01 -5.89
N ILE A 34 5.97 -3.28 -5.83
CA ILE A 34 5.17 -3.95 -6.86
C ILE A 34 3.72 -3.49 -6.84
N GLY A 35 3.13 -3.28 -5.65
CA GLY A 35 1.78 -2.74 -5.53
C GLY A 35 1.65 -1.36 -6.18
N THR A 36 2.65 -0.50 -5.96
CA THR A 36 2.71 0.82 -6.62
C THR A 36 2.93 0.70 -8.13
N TYR A 37 3.83 -0.19 -8.55
CA TYR A 37 4.07 -0.45 -9.98
C TYR A 37 2.79 -0.90 -10.70
N ASN A 38 2.09 -1.88 -10.13
CA ASN A 38 0.83 -2.37 -10.68
C ASN A 38 -0.24 -1.28 -10.69
N THR A 39 -0.32 -0.45 -9.64
CA THR A 39 -1.27 0.65 -9.56
C THR A 39 -1.02 1.71 -10.63
N LEU A 40 0.25 2.07 -10.86
CA LEU A 40 0.63 3.00 -11.92
C LEU A 40 0.42 2.39 -13.31
N ASN A 41 0.66 1.09 -13.48
CA ASN A 41 0.38 0.39 -14.73
C ASN A 41 -1.14 0.31 -15.02
N LEU A 42 -1.97 0.16 -13.98
CA LEU A 42 -3.42 0.29 -14.09
C LEU A 42 -3.84 1.69 -14.58
N TYR A 43 -3.19 2.74 -14.05
CA TYR A 43 -3.41 4.11 -14.53
C TYR A 43 -3.07 4.26 -16.01
N LEU A 44 -1.95 3.72 -16.47
CA LEU A 44 -1.58 3.74 -17.89
C LEU A 44 -2.64 3.03 -18.74
N LYS A 45 -3.08 1.85 -18.31
CA LYS A 45 -4.14 1.08 -18.97
C LYS A 45 -5.44 1.85 -19.13
N LEU A 46 -5.94 2.43 -18.04
CA LEU A 46 -7.22 3.17 -18.04
C LEU A 46 -7.17 4.47 -18.85
N ASN A 47 -5.98 5.01 -19.08
CA ASN A 47 -5.79 6.22 -19.90
C ASN A 47 -5.33 5.89 -21.34
N ASN A 48 -5.48 4.65 -21.79
CA ASN A 48 -5.06 4.19 -23.12
C ASN A 48 -3.60 4.51 -23.48
N LYS A 49 -2.74 4.57 -22.44
CA LYS A 49 -1.28 4.73 -22.61
C LYS A 49 -0.62 3.36 -22.76
N GLN A 50 0.60 3.37 -23.30
CA GLN A 50 1.40 2.14 -23.37
C GLN A 50 1.61 1.58 -21.98
N GLN A 51 1.12 0.36 -21.76
CA GLN A 51 1.33 -0.36 -20.50
C GLN A 51 2.78 -0.82 -20.39
N LEU A 52 3.27 -0.87 -19.17
CA LEU A 52 4.54 -1.48 -18.84
C LEU A 52 4.40 -3.01 -18.82
N PRO A 53 5.49 -3.76 -19.10
CA PRO A 53 5.52 -5.21 -18.84
C PRO A 53 5.12 -5.50 -17.38
N ARG A 54 4.54 -6.65 -17.13
CA ARG A 54 4.29 -7.10 -15.76
C ARG A 54 5.62 -7.32 -15.04
N ALA A 55 5.66 -7.09 -13.72
CA ALA A 55 6.91 -7.18 -12.98
C ALA A 55 7.56 -8.58 -13.07
N PHE A 56 6.76 -9.64 -13.15
CA PHE A 56 7.26 -11.02 -13.33
C PHE A 56 7.83 -11.32 -14.72
N GLU A 57 7.60 -10.45 -15.70
CA GLU A 57 8.23 -10.51 -17.04
C GLU A 57 9.56 -9.74 -17.08
N ILE A 58 9.92 -9.09 -15.98
CA ILE A 58 11.12 -8.24 -15.86
C ILE A 58 12.16 -8.99 -15.02
N ASN A 59 13.44 -8.93 -15.45
CA ASN A 59 14.48 -9.72 -14.83
C ASN A 59 14.86 -9.31 -13.40
N ASN A 60 14.76 -8.01 -13.07
CA ASN A 60 15.17 -7.47 -11.78
C ASN A 60 14.58 -6.07 -11.51
N TYR A 61 14.75 -5.61 -10.29
CA TYR A 61 14.23 -4.31 -9.84
C TYR A 61 14.90 -3.12 -10.55
N GLU A 62 16.17 -3.22 -10.95
CA GLU A 62 16.86 -2.17 -11.71
C GLU A 62 16.15 -1.88 -13.05
N GLN A 63 15.66 -2.92 -13.72
CA GLN A 63 14.89 -2.75 -14.95
C GLN A 63 13.50 -2.14 -14.67
N VAL A 64 12.86 -2.51 -13.56
CA VAL A 64 11.60 -1.86 -13.14
C VAL A 64 11.81 -0.36 -12.98
N LYS A 65 12.87 0.07 -12.29
CA LYS A 65 13.21 1.49 -12.12
C LYS A 65 13.42 2.21 -13.46
N LYS A 66 14.15 1.59 -14.38
CA LYS A 66 14.40 2.15 -15.73
C LYS A 66 13.11 2.28 -16.55
N LEU A 67 12.19 1.36 -16.44
CA LEU A 67 10.92 1.38 -17.17
C LEU A 67 9.98 2.46 -16.61
N ILE A 68 9.83 2.52 -15.29
CA ILE A 68 8.93 3.46 -14.67
C ILE A 68 9.41 4.92 -14.80
N SER A 69 10.73 5.15 -14.76
CA SER A 69 11.31 6.49 -14.88
C SER A 69 11.09 7.15 -16.25
N LYS A 70 10.80 6.36 -17.27
CA LYS A 70 10.50 6.85 -18.62
C LYS A 70 9.04 7.22 -18.83
N GLN A 71 8.19 6.91 -17.85
CA GLN A 71 6.76 7.20 -17.94
C GLN A 71 6.47 8.66 -17.55
N ASN A 72 5.45 9.20 -18.17
CA ASN A 72 4.96 10.54 -17.86
C ASN A 72 3.58 10.47 -17.18
N PHE A 73 3.55 10.83 -15.91
CA PHE A 73 2.35 10.90 -15.10
C PHE A 73 1.96 12.36 -14.89
N ASN A 74 1.24 12.94 -15.86
CA ASN A 74 0.83 14.34 -15.79
C ASN A 74 -0.31 14.57 -14.80
N LYS A 75 -0.27 15.71 -14.11
CA LYS A 75 -1.37 16.26 -13.27
C LYS A 75 -2.07 15.20 -12.41
N LEU A 76 -1.31 14.43 -11.68
CA LEU A 76 -1.81 13.30 -10.91
C LEU A 76 -1.56 13.54 -9.42
N LYS A 77 -2.60 13.44 -8.60
CA LYS A 77 -2.50 13.51 -7.14
C LYS A 77 -2.65 12.12 -6.54
N ILE A 78 -1.60 11.65 -5.88
CA ILE A 78 -1.54 10.33 -5.26
C ILE A 78 -1.49 10.47 -3.75
N LEU A 79 -2.41 9.83 -3.05
CA LEU A 79 -2.37 9.67 -1.60
C LEU A 79 -1.79 8.30 -1.25
N LEU A 80 -0.81 8.27 -0.36
CA LEU A 80 -0.22 7.04 0.17
C LEU A 80 -0.43 6.98 1.69
N THR A 81 -0.89 5.86 2.22
CA THR A 81 -0.99 5.63 3.66
C THR A 81 0.07 4.69 4.18
N GLY A 82 0.45 4.87 5.45
CA GLY A 82 1.38 3.99 6.15
C GLY A 82 2.75 4.60 6.37
N SER A 83 3.54 3.95 7.24
CA SER A 83 4.91 4.35 7.58
C SER A 83 5.88 3.17 7.66
N GLY A 84 5.38 1.95 7.41
CA GLY A 84 6.13 0.71 7.44
C GLY A 84 6.92 0.44 6.17
N ARG A 85 7.42 -0.79 6.04
CA ARG A 85 8.23 -1.25 4.88
C ARG A 85 7.48 -1.10 3.55
N ALA A 86 6.20 -1.46 3.51
CA ALA A 86 5.40 -1.34 2.29
C ALA A 86 5.29 0.12 1.84
N SER A 87 4.99 1.04 2.75
CA SER A 87 4.96 2.46 2.44
C SER A 87 6.32 2.99 1.96
N LYS A 88 7.43 2.56 2.59
CA LYS A 88 8.80 2.93 2.15
C LYS A 88 9.09 2.44 0.73
N GLY A 89 8.73 1.20 0.39
CA GLY A 89 8.87 0.67 -0.96
C GLY A 89 8.00 1.41 -1.99
N ALA A 90 6.77 1.76 -1.62
CA ALA A 90 5.90 2.58 -2.46
C ALA A 90 6.48 3.97 -2.73
N ILE A 91 7.00 4.65 -1.70
CA ILE A 91 7.67 5.96 -1.82
C ILE A 91 8.90 5.86 -2.73
N GLU A 92 9.68 4.81 -2.57
CA GLU A 92 10.86 4.56 -3.39
C GLU A 92 10.48 4.49 -4.88
N LEU A 93 9.48 3.70 -5.22
CA LEU A 93 9.03 3.57 -6.61
C LEU A 93 8.41 4.85 -7.16
N LEU A 94 7.58 5.56 -6.37
CA LEU A 94 7.01 6.85 -6.77
C LEU A 94 8.10 7.88 -7.11
N LYS A 95 9.19 7.90 -6.34
CA LYS A 95 10.36 8.75 -6.64
C LYS A 95 11.05 8.35 -7.95
N HIS A 96 11.21 7.05 -8.21
CA HIS A 96 11.74 6.57 -9.48
C HIS A 96 10.81 6.84 -10.67
N ALA A 97 9.51 6.96 -10.42
CA ALA A 97 8.53 7.41 -11.42
C ALA A 97 8.54 8.93 -11.64
N ASN A 98 9.49 9.66 -11.06
CA ASN A 98 9.60 11.12 -11.09
C ASN A 98 8.35 11.84 -10.56
N ILE A 99 7.62 11.23 -9.64
CA ILE A 99 6.46 11.83 -8.98
C ILE A 99 6.96 12.55 -7.73
N ARG A 100 6.70 13.84 -7.62
CA ARG A 100 7.22 14.69 -6.56
C ARG A 100 6.51 14.46 -5.22
N HIS A 101 7.27 14.25 -4.16
CA HIS A 101 6.73 14.20 -2.80
C HIS A 101 6.43 15.60 -2.28
N VAL A 102 5.24 15.80 -1.76
CA VAL A 102 4.81 17.06 -1.15
C VAL A 102 4.35 16.87 0.29
N SER A 103 4.42 17.94 1.08
CA SER A 103 3.91 17.91 2.46
C SER A 103 2.39 17.79 2.48
N ILE A 104 1.84 17.33 3.60
CA ILE A 104 0.39 17.21 3.81
C ILE A 104 -0.31 18.56 3.56
N ASN A 105 0.23 19.64 4.11
CA ASN A 105 -0.35 20.98 3.95
C ASN A 105 -0.37 21.41 2.48
N ASN A 106 0.73 21.21 1.76
CA ASN A 106 0.81 21.54 0.34
C ASN A 106 -0.11 20.64 -0.50
N TYR A 107 -0.24 19.35 -0.15
CA TYR A 107 -1.15 18.44 -0.82
C TYR A 107 -2.61 18.89 -0.74
N LEU A 108 -3.03 19.36 0.42
CA LEU A 108 -4.42 19.79 0.66
C LEU A 108 -4.73 21.15 0.02
N ASN A 109 -3.76 22.08 0.01
CA ASN A 109 -4.04 23.48 -0.30
C ASN A 109 -3.58 23.94 -1.69
N ASN A 110 -2.75 23.14 -2.38
CA ASN A 110 -2.20 23.53 -3.68
C ASN A 110 -2.74 22.70 -4.83
N LYS A 111 -2.82 23.33 -6.00
CA LYS A 111 -3.00 22.64 -7.28
C LYS A 111 -1.65 22.45 -7.95
N TYR A 112 -1.51 21.40 -8.74
CA TYR A 112 -0.27 21.04 -9.39
C TYR A 112 -0.49 20.77 -10.87
N ASP A 113 0.46 21.20 -11.71
CA ASP A 113 0.50 20.89 -13.13
C ASP A 113 1.36 19.63 -13.44
N GLU A 114 1.95 19.05 -12.41
CA GLU A 114 2.75 17.83 -12.44
C GLU A 114 2.15 16.76 -11.53
N ALA A 115 2.67 15.53 -11.62
CA ALA A 115 2.30 14.46 -10.70
C ALA A 115 2.94 14.67 -9.33
N VAL A 116 2.13 14.56 -8.28
CA VAL A 116 2.58 14.67 -6.89
C VAL A 116 2.03 13.55 -6.04
N PHE A 117 2.75 13.19 -4.99
CA PHE A 117 2.22 12.31 -3.96
C PHE A 117 2.44 12.88 -2.55
N CYS A 118 1.52 12.53 -1.66
CA CYS A 118 1.64 12.76 -0.22
C CYS A 118 1.56 11.44 0.52
N ASN A 119 2.37 11.29 1.55
CA ASN A 119 2.34 10.14 2.45
C ASN A 119 1.83 10.54 3.83
N ILE A 120 0.83 9.83 4.33
CA ILE A 120 0.27 10.02 5.67
C ILE A 120 0.45 8.78 6.53
N SER A 121 1.04 8.95 7.71
CA SER A 121 1.14 7.90 8.73
C SER A 121 -0.14 7.82 9.58
N ALA A 122 -0.38 6.68 10.26
CA ALA A 122 -1.52 6.50 11.14
C ALA A 122 -1.65 7.65 12.16
N LYS A 123 -0.54 8.05 12.81
CA LYS A 123 -0.51 9.16 13.78
C LYS A 123 -1.11 10.47 13.26
N LYS A 124 -1.13 10.68 11.94
CA LYS A 124 -1.61 11.93 11.31
C LYS A 124 -3.03 11.84 10.76
N HIS A 125 -3.61 10.66 10.70
CA HIS A 125 -4.95 10.48 10.15
C HIS A 125 -5.94 9.79 11.09
N ILE A 126 -5.56 9.57 12.35
CA ILE A 126 -6.48 9.19 13.44
C ILE A 126 -6.99 10.43 14.15
N GLU A 127 -8.20 10.35 14.68
CA GLU A 127 -8.79 11.35 15.56
C GLU A 127 -9.70 10.67 16.59
N ARG A 128 -9.69 11.16 17.82
CA ARG A 128 -10.62 10.71 18.85
C ARG A 128 -12.03 11.24 18.55
N LYS A 129 -13.03 10.39 18.82
CA LYS A 129 -14.45 10.75 18.63
C LYS A 129 -14.94 11.83 19.58
N ASP A 130 -14.31 11.95 20.75
CA ASP A 130 -14.61 12.92 21.81
C ASP A 130 -13.93 14.29 21.60
N GLY A 131 -13.10 14.43 20.55
CA GLY A 131 -12.38 15.66 20.22
C GLY A 131 -11.12 15.92 21.05
N ASN A 132 -10.74 15.03 21.96
CA ASN A 132 -9.50 15.12 22.72
C ASN A 132 -8.28 14.82 21.85
N ASP A 133 -7.09 15.09 22.38
CA ASP A 133 -5.83 14.82 21.71
C ASP A 133 -5.69 13.34 21.36
N SER A 134 -5.23 13.08 20.12
CA SER A 134 -5.05 11.74 19.60
C SER A 134 -3.67 11.18 19.95
N SER A 135 -3.63 10.03 20.59
CA SER A 135 -2.43 9.24 20.84
C SER A 135 -2.45 7.94 20.06
N TYR A 136 -1.35 7.62 19.36
CA TYR A 136 -1.27 6.35 18.63
C TYR A 136 -1.24 5.14 19.57
N GLN A 137 -0.65 5.28 20.75
CA GLN A 137 -0.65 4.21 21.76
C GLN A 137 -2.07 3.97 22.29
N ASP A 138 -2.80 5.04 22.57
CA ASP A 138 -4.20 4.94 23.01
C ASP A 138 -5.09 4.38 21.90
N PHE A 139 -4.88 4.77 20.64
CA PHE A 139 -5.56 4.19 19.48
C PHE A 139 -5.39 2.67 19.39
N ILE A 140 -4.20 2.14 19.62
CA ILE A 140 -3.94 0.69 19.60
C ILE A 140 -4.72 -0.02 20.71
N LEU A 141 -4.84 0.58 21.89
CA LEU A 141 -5.53 0.01 23.04
C LEU A 141 -7.05 0.16 22.94
N ASN A 142 -7.52 1.32 22.45
CA ASN A 142 -8.92 1.73 22.42
C ASN A 142 -9.38 2.15 21.02
N PRO A 143 -9.22 1.32 19.97
CA PRO A 143 -9.47 1.70 18.58
C PRO A 143 -10.93 2.11 18.32
N HIS A 144 -11.88 1.61 19.10
CA HIS A 144 -13.31 1.95 19.01
C HIS A 144 -13.62 3.41 19.37
N GLU A 145 -12.71 4.11 20.08
CA GLU A 145 -12.85 5.52 20.41
C GLU A 145 -12.33 6.46 19.30
N TYR A 146 -11.82 5.90 18.23
CA TYR A 146 -11.20 6.66 17.15
C TYR A 146 -11.94 6.52 15.83
N ASN A 147 -11.73 7.52 14.98
CA ASN A 147 -12.04 7.50 13.56
C ASN A 147 -10.76 7.74 12.75
N PHE A 148 -10.80 7.38 11.48
CA PHE A 148 -9.83 7.86 10.50
C PHE A 148 -10.36 9.10 9.78
N LYS A 149 -9.53 10.13 9.64
CA LYS A 149 -9.84 11.36 8.88
C LYS A 149 -9.24 11.37 7.47
N VAL A 150 -9.01 10.18 6.90
CA VAL A 150 -8.47 10.00 5.54
C VAL A 150 -9.38 10.62 4.48
N LYS A 151 -10.68 10.71 4.76
CA LYS A 151 -11.69 11.32 3.88
C LYS A 151 -11.25 12.67 3.31
N ASN A 152 -10.77 13.58 4.14
CA ASN A 152 -10.39 14.94 3.71
C ASN A 152 -9.27 14.94 2.68
N TYR A 153 -8.38 13.96 2.72
CA TYR A 153 -7.31 13.82 1.73
C TYR A 153 -7.81 13.21 0.42
N LEU A 154 -8.80 12.29 0.50
CA LEU A 154 -9.34 11.58 -0.67
C LEU A 154 -10.24 12.45 -1.55
N LEU A 155 -10.78 13.57 -1.05
CA LEU A 155 -11.66 14.47 -1.81
C LEU A 155 -10.99 15.03 -3.08
N ASP A 156 -9.68 15.22 -3.07
CA ASP A 156 -8.91 15.76 -4.20
C ASP A 156 -7.74 14.82 -4.57
N THR A 157 -7.99 13.52 -4.57
CA THR A 157 -7.03 12.44 -4.87
C THR A 157 -7.49 11.68 -6.11
N ASP A 158 -6.58 11.43 -7.06
CA ASP A 158 -6.85 10.62 -8.25
C ASP A 158 -6.56 9.14 -8.00
N ILE A 159 -5.45 8.85 -7.31
CA ILE A 159 -5.01 7.50 -6.96
C ILE A 159 -4.77 7.41 -5.46
N PHE A 160 -5.34 6.40 -4.83
CA PHE A 160 -5.07 6.04 -3.44
C PHE A 160 -4.26 4.75 -3.37
N ILE A 161 -3.14 4.76 -2.65
CA ILE A 161 -2.30 3.57 -2.41
C ILE A 161 -2.31 3.28 -0.91
N ALA A 162 -2.89 2.14 -0.53
CA ALA A 162 -3.01 1.71 0.85
C ALA A 162 -1.83 0.79 1.23
N CYS A 163 -0.91 1.30 2.06
CA CYS A 163 0.26 0.57 2.57
C CYS A 163 0.34 0.59 4.10
N HIS A 164 -0.76 0.90 4.78
CA HIS A 164 -0.82 0.94 6.23
C HIS A 164 -1.08 -0.46 6.82
N TYR A 165 -0.69 -0.64 8.08
CA TYR A 165 -1.12 -1.79 8.85
C TYR A 165 -2.57 -1.59 9.30
N TRP A 166 -3.38 -2.65 9.23
CA TRP A 166 -4.75 -2.66 9.74
C TRP A 166 -4.99 -3.93 10.56
N ASP A 167 -5.76 -3.81 11.62
CA ASP A 167 -6.25 -4.90 12.46
C ASP A 167 -7.79 -4.87 12.40
N PRO A 168 -8.49 -6.02 12.39
CA PRO A 168 -9.96 -6.07 12.39
C PRO A 168 -10.64 -5.26 13.51
N LYS A 169 -9.92 -4.96 14.59
CA LYS A 169 -10.39 -4.08 15.67
C LYS A 169 -10.42 -2.60 15.30
N PHE A 170 -9.65 -2.21 14.27
CA PHE A 170 -9.55 -0.81 13.86
C PHE A 170 -10.74 -0.40 12.99
N PRO A 171 -11.14 0.86 13.02
CA PRO A 171 -12.14 1.37 12.09
C PRO A 171 -11.67 1.22 10.64
N LYS A 172 -12.59 1.23 9.70
CA LYS A 172 -12.27 1.34 8.27
C LYS A 172 -11.85 2.78 7.96
N LEU A 173 -11.01 2.96 6.92
CA LEU A 173 -10.55 4.28 6.52
C LEU A 173 -11.69 5.21 6.08
N PHE A 174 -12.69 4.63 5.46
CA PHE A 174 -13.93 5.29 5.05
C PHE A 174 -15.04 4.26 4.91
N SER A 175 -16.29 4.72 4.95
CA SER A 175 -17.44 3.84 4.73
C SER A 175 -17.72 3.67 3.22
N PRO A 176 -18.40 2.58 2.80
CA PRO A 176 -18.84 2.42 1.42
C PRO A 176 -19.64 3.61 0.89
N LYS A 177 -20.47 4.24 1.73
CA LYS A 177 -21.29 5.40 1.35
C LYS A 177 -20.44 6.64 1.03
N GLN A 178 -19.31 6.81 1.69
CA GLN A 178 -18.42 7.98 1.50
C GLN A 178 -17.67 7.93 0.17
N ILE A 179 -17.57 6.76 -0.47
CA ILE A 179 -16.81 6.62 -1.71
C ILE A 179 -17.36 7.51 -2.84
N ASN A 180 -18.64 7.77 -2.85
CA ASN A 180 -19.30 8.64 -3.82
C ASN A 180 -18.96 10.13 -3.63
N GLU A 181 -18.35 10.50 -2.51
CA GLU A 181 -17.86 11.86 -2.27
C GLU A 181 -16.50 12.13 -2.96
N PHE A 182 -15.73 11.06 -3.23
CA PHE A 182 -14.36 11.14 -3.81
C PHE A 182 -14.42 11.25 -5.34
N LYS A 183 -14.86 12.41 -5.85
CA LYS A 183 -15.18 12.61 -7.28
C LYS A 183 -13.99 12.39 -8.22
N ASN A 184 -12.77 12.67 -7.75
CA ASN A 184 -11.55 12.55 -8.54
C ASN A 184 -10.94 11.13 -8.44
N LEU A 185 -11.26 10.37 -7.39
CA LEU A 185 -10.68 9.07 -7.14
C LEU A 185 -11.10 8.04 -8.20
N LYS A 186 -10.12 7.55 -8.96
CA LYS A 186 -10.33 6.60 -10.06
C LYS A 186 -9.70 5.25 -9.80
N ILE A 187 -8.62 5.22 -9.00
CA ILE A 187 -7.82 4.02 -8.78
C ILE A 187 -7.50 3.88 -7.30
N ILE A 188 -7.65 2.66 -6.79
CA ILE A 188 -7.17 2.26 -5.48
C ILE A 188 -6.20 1.09 -5.66
N GLY A 189 -4.96 1.30 -5.23
CA GLY A 189 -3.96 0.25 -5.08
C GLY A 189 -3.93 -0.22 -3.63
N ASP A 190 -4.63 -1.29 -3.33
CA ASP A 190 -4.64 -1.84 -1.97
C ASP A 190 -3.53 -2.88 -1.79
N VAL A 191 -2.40 -2.41 -1.26
CA VAL A 191 -1.24 -3.25 -0.93
C VAL A 191 -1.48 -4.04 0.35
N THR A 192 -2.43 -3.63 1.20
CA THR A 192 -2.80 -4.39 2.40
C THR A 192 -3.55 -5.66 2.05
N CYS A 193 -4.37 -5.61 1.00
CA CYS A 193 -5.17 -6.71 0.46
C CYS A 193 -6.09 -7.40 1.48
N ASP A 194 -6.55 -6.67 2.50
CA ASP A 194 -7.49 -7.19 3.51
C ASP A 194 -8.92 -7.17 2.96
N ILE A 195 -9.46 -8.34 2.61
CA ILE A 195 -10.83 -8.46 2.08
C ILE A 195 -11.84 -7.92 3.10
N ASN A 196 -12.68 -6.97 2.67
CA ASN A 196 -13.59 -6.24 3.53
C ASN A 196 -12.89 -5.53 4.71
N GLY A 197 -11.59 -5.29 4.60
CA GLY A 197 -10.75 -4.66 5.60
C GLY A 197 -10.87 -3.13 5.65
N SER A 198 -9.74 -2.47 5.86
CA SER A 198 -9.66 -1.01 6.01
C SER A 198 -10.15 -0.24 4.78
N VAL A 199 -9.97 -0.83 3.59
CA VAL A 199 -10.35 -0.26 2.30
C VAL A 199 -11.61 -0.98 1.79
N PRO A 200 -12.81 -0.40 1.91
CA PRO A 200 -14.08 -1.09 1.60
C PRO A 200 -14.23 -1.55 0.15
N THR A 201 -13.42 -1.00 -0.76
CA THR A 201 -13.43 -1.41 -2.19
C THR A 201 -12.72 -2.73 -2.44
N THR A 202 -11.96 -3.23 -1.46
CA THR A 202 -11.28 -4.53 -1.56
C THR A 202 -12.25 -5.64 -1.18
N ILE A 203 -13.13 -5.95 -2.14
CA ILE A 203 -14.16 -7.00 -1.99
C ILE A 203 -13.63 -8.40 -2.26
N LYS A 204 -12.47 -8.50 -2.89
CA LYS A 204 -11.75 -9.75 -3.17
C LYS A 204 -10.27 -9.46 -3.37
N SER A 205 -9.43 -10.46 -3.16
CA SER A 205 -8.04 -10.46 -3.64
C SER A 205 -8.00 -10.73 -5.15
N THR A 206 -6.92 -10.29 -5.78
CA THR A 206 -6.63 -10.53 -7.19
C THR A 206 -5.36 -11.33 -7.35
N SER A 207 -5.20 -11.96 -8.50
CA SER A 207 -3.99 -12.74 -8.80
C SER A 207 -2.98 -11.91 -9.61
N ILE A 208 -1.73 -12.38 -9.61
CA ILE A 208 -0.67 -11.82 -10.45
C ILE A 208 -1.08 -11.76 -11.93
N SER A 209 -1.76 -12.79 -12.44
CA SER A 209 -2.20 -12.85 -13.84
C SER A 209 -3.41 -11.95 -14.15
N LYS A 210 -4.27 -11.69 -13.16
CA LYS A 210 -5.47 -10.83 -13.29
C LYS A 210 -5.49 -9.83 -12.11
N PRO A 211 -4.63 -8.79 -12.13
CA PRO A 211 -4.38 -7.96 -10.96
C PRO A 211 -5.43 -6.89 -10.68
N TYR A 212 -6.39 -6.70 -11.56
CA TYR A 212 -7.31 -5.57 -11.53
C TYR A 212 -8.76 -6.00 -11.67
N TYR A 213 -9.63 -5.26 -11.01
CA TYR A 213 -11.06 -5.24 -11.24
C TYR A 213 -11.60 -3.81 -11.07
N SER A 214 -12.85 -3.56 -11.38
CA SER A 214 -13.54 -2.30 -11.07
C SER A 214 -14.77 -2.57 -10.22
N ILE A 215 -15.15 -1.59 -9.41
CA ILE A 215 -16.39 -1.62 -8.65
C ILE A 215 -17.29 -0.46 -9.04
N ASN A 216 -18.58 -0.73 -9.04
CA ASN A 216 -19.61 0.31 -9.05
C ASN A 216 -19.71 0.90 -7.62
N THR A 217 -19.62 2.21 -7.50
CA THR A 217 -19.54 2.89 -6.20
C THR A 217 -20.87 2.94 -5.42
N ASP A 218 -21.99 2.73 -6.12
CA ASP A 218 -23.32 2.72 -5.48
C ASP A 218 -23.65 1.33 -4.94
N SER A 219 -23.43 0.30 -5.76
CA SER A 219 -23.76 -1.08 -5.40
C SER A 219 -22.64 -1.83 -4.71
N MET A 220 -21.41 -1.31 -4.75
CA MET A 220 -20.17 -1.97 -4.28
C MET A 220 -19.93 -3.34 -4.95
N LYS A 221 -20.52 -3.56 -6.13
CA LYS A 221 -20.35 -4.79 -6.88
C LYS A 221 -19.31 -4.63 -7.98
N GLU A 222 -18.66 -5.73 -8.31
CA GLU A 222 -17.72 -5.79 -9.43
C GLU A 222 -18.41 -5.44 -10.75
N ILE A 223 -17.71 -4.67 -11.56
CA ILE A 223 -18.08 -4.32 -12.93
C ILE A 223 -16.87 -4.51 -13.85
N GLU A 224 -17.09 -4.46 -15.13
CA GLU A 224 -16.02 -4.55 -16.12
C GLU A 224 -15.01 -3.41 -15.95
N LEU A 225 -13.72 -3.75 -16.07
CA LEU A 225 -12.62 -2.80 -15.92
C LEU A 225 -12.72 -1.69 -17.00
N GLY A 226 -12.66 -0.45 -16.53
CA GLY A 226 -12.78 0.74 -17.39
C GLY A 226 -14.18 1.33 -17.46
N ASN A 227 -15.20 0.64 -16.98
CA ASN A 227 -16.52 1.21 -16.82
C ASN A 227 -16.55 2.26 -15.70
N LYS A 228 -17.62 3.06 -15.66
CA LYS A 228 -17.78 4.12 -14.64
C LYS A 228 -17.80 3.52 -13.23
N GLY A 229 -16.73 3.75 -12.50
CA GLY A 229 -16.50 3.25 -11.14
C GLY A 229 -15.08 3.48 -10.69
N ILE A 230 -14.64 2.75 -9.69
CA ILE A 230 -13.26 2.79 -9.19
C ILE A 230 -12.57 1.47 -9.56
N ALA A 231 -11.39 1.60 -10.18
CA ALA A 231 -10.55 0.46 -10.47
C ALA A 231 -9.68 0.12 -9.26
N VAL A 232 -9.55 -1.17 -8.98
CA VAL A 232 -8.86 -1.69 -7.79
C VAL A 232 -7.76 -2.66 -8.20
N MET A 233 -6.58 -2.48 -7.63
CA MET A 233 -5.48 -3.44 -7.59
C MET A 233 -5.38 -3.98 -6.16
N ALA A 234 -5.55 -5.29 -6.00
CA ALA A 234 -5.49 -5.96 -4.70
C ALA A 234 -4.87 -7.35 -4.84
N VAL A 235 -3.64 -7.39 -5.35
CA VAL A 235 -2.88 -8.65 -5.49
C VAL A 235 -2.38 -9.08 -4.14
N ASP A 236 -2.67 -10.31 -3.75
CA ASP A 236 -2.37 -10.86 -2.44
C ASP A 236 -0.86 -11.07 -2.22
N ASN A 237 -0.16 -11.60 -3.22
CA ASN A 237 1.27 -11.93 -3.09
C ASN A 237 2.15 -11.10 -4.03
N LEU A 238 2.19 -9.79 -3.82
CA LEU A 238 2.93 -8.83 -4.63
C LEU A 238 4.43 -9.12 -4.75
N PRO A 239 5.18 -9.49 -3.68
CA PRO A 239 6.62 -9.74 -3.80
C PRO A 239 6.98 -10.87 -4.76
N SER A 240 6.07 -11.81 -5.00
CA SER A 240 6.28 -12.92 -5.94
C SER A 240 6.37 -12.48 -7.41
N GLU A 241 6.06 -11.23 -7.73
CA GLU A 241 6.29 -10.69 -9.08
C GLU A 241 7.75 -10.28 -9.33
N LEU A 242 8.57 -10.13 -8.27
CA LEU A 242 10.04 -9.98 -8.36
C LEU A 242 10.72 -10.91 -7.35
N PRO A 243 10.59 -12.22 -7.54
CA PRO A 243 10.97 -13.19 -6.51
C PRO A 243 12.46 -13.21 -6.22
N ARG A 244 13.30 -12.97 -7.22
CA ARG A 244 14.76 -12.93 -7.06
C ARG A 244 15.19 -11.80 -6.13
N ASP A 245 14.83 -10.56 -6.47
CA ASP A 245 15.21 -9.39 -5.68
C ASP A 245 14.61 -9.44 -4.27
N ALA A 246 13.35 -9.87 -4.15
CA ALA A 246 12.68 -10.02 -2.86
C ALA A 246 13.35 -11.08 -1.97
N SER A 247 13.73 -12.23 -2.54
CA SER A 247 14.41 -13.30 -1.82
C SER A 247 15.85 -12.94 -1.45
N GLU A 248 16.55 -12.20 -2.29
CA GLU A 248 17.91 -11.72 -2.04
C GLU A 248 17.93 -10.74 -0.86
N GLU A 249 17.01 -9.77 -0.81
CA GLU A 249 16.87 -8.86 0.32
C GLU A 249 16.51 -9.62 1.61
N PHE A 250 15.55 -10.54 1.51
CA PHE A 250 15.14 -11.34 2.66
C PHE A 250 16.27 -12.22 3.19
N GLY A 251 16.98 -12.92 2.31
CA GLY A 251 18.13 -13.76 2.68
C GLY A 251 19.27 -12.96 3.28
N SER A 252 19.57 -11.78 2.72
CA SER A 252 20.58 -10.87 3.28
C SER A 252 20.21 -10.43 4.70
N SER A 253 18.94 -10.11 4.95
CA SER A 253 18.48 -9.75 6.30
C SER A 253 18.57 -10.93 7.29
N ILE A 254 18.29 -12.16 6.85
CA ILE A 254 18.50 -13.35 7.70
C ILE A 254 19.97 -13.49 8.07
N ILE A 255 20.86 -13.37 7.08
CA ILE A 255 22.30 -13.58 7.29
C ILE A 255 22.88 -12.51 8.21
N SER A 256 22.49 -11.24 8.03
CA SER A 256 23.07 -10.13 8.80
C SER A 256 22.44 -9.96 10.18
N GLU A 257 21.12 -10.15 10.30
CA GLU A 257 20.37 -9.76 11.49
C GLU A 257 19.97 -10.92 12.40
N ILE A 258 19.88 -12.13 11.87
CA ILE A 258 19.32 -13.27 12.60
C ILE A 258 20.34 -14.39 12.82
N LEU A 259 21.04 -14.78 11.76
CA LEU A 259 21.95 -15.92 11.80
C LEU A 259 23.04 -15.79 12.88
N PRO A 260 23.64 -14.63 13.16
CA PRO A 260 24.63 -14.51 14.24
C PRO A 260 24.13 -14.94 15.62
N TYR A 261 22.83 -14.74 15.89
CA TYR A 261 22.22 -15.13 17.17
C TYR A 261 21.76 -16.61 17.22
N LEU A 262 21.86 -17.34 16.12
CA LEU A 262 21.43 -18.74 16.05
C LEU A 262 22.61 -19.71 16.07
N ILE A 263 23.83 -19.27 15.78
CA ILE A 263 25.03 -20.10 15.63
C ILE A 263 26.08 -19.85 16.72
N ASP A 264 25.89 -18.85 17.59
CA ASP A 264 26.64 -18.64 18.82
C ASP A 264 26.03 -19.48 19.95
#